data_7c669a7c120d41e0b3f68f055b34dd5c
#
_entry.id   7c669a7c120d41e0b3f68f055b34dd5c
#
_cell.length_a   1.000
_cell.length_b   1.000
_cell.length_c   1.000
_cell.angle_alpha   90.00
_cell.angle_beta   90.00
_cell.angle_gamma   90.00
#
_symmetry.space_group_name_H-M   'P 1'
#
loop_
_entity.id
_entity.type
_entity.pdbx_description
1 polymer ?
#
loop_
_entity_poly.entity_id
_entity_poly.type
_entity_poly.pdbx_seq_one_letter_code
_entity_poly.pdbx_strand_id
1 'polypeptide(L)'
;PLVSRAWVVSQGASWGDTSKPGMAQLLQDVQKYAPDQQPDGFFEFGYTEAKVTQAIIAKAISNNDLSRDGLFNAFESLKNVDLGGLLPPLNYGSSPDERVPSRDNTVYAIDPTQPTSVRDLSGDFTGSAAQASKF
;
A
#
# COMPACT_ATOMS: atom_id res chain seq x y z
N PRO A 1 -13.62 -24.04 -15.88
CA PRO A 1 -12.22 -23.92 -15.53
C PRO A 1 -12.05 -23.39 -14.10
N LEU A 2 -10.96 -23.80 -13.43
CA LEU A 2 -10.70 -23.44 -12.01
C LEU A 2 -10.64 -21.92 -11.81
N VAL A 3 -10.08 -21.19 -12.76
CA VAL A 3 -9.87 -19.74 -12.70
C VAL A 3 -11.19 -18.97 -12.50
N SER A 4 -12.29 -19.40 -13.12
CA SER A 4 -13.59 -18.72 -12.99
C SER A 4 -14.26 -18.90 -11.61
N ARG A 5 -13.67 -19.72 -10.72
CA ARG A 5 -14.13 -19.99 -9.37
C ARG A 5 -13.13 -19.59 -8.29
N ALA A 6 -12.01 -18.98 -8.69
CA ALA A 6 -11.00 -18.52 -7.75
C ALA A 6 -11.29 -17.07 -7.34
N TRP A 7 -11.08 -16.82 -6.06
CA TRP A 7 -11.11 -15.48 -5.48
C TRP A 7 -9.72 -15.12 -4.96
N VAL A 8 -9.42 -13.84 -4.99
CA VAL A 8 -8.19 -13.27 -4.43
C VAL A 8 -8.61 -12.31 -3.33
N VAL A 9 -7.96 -12.40 -2.19
CA VAL A 9 -8.09 -11.42 -1.11
C VAL A 9 -6.78 -10.63 -1.05
N SER A 10 -6.88 -9.32 -1.13
CA SER A 10 -5.71 -8.44 -1.14
C SER A 10 -5.99 -7.17 -0.33
N GLN A 11 -4.93 -6.53 0.09
CA GLN A 11 -4.95 -5.17 0.62
C GLN A 11 -4.54 -4.21 -0.49
N GLY A 12 -5.22 -3.06 -0.55
CA GLY A 12 -4.87 -2.00 -1.49
C GLY A 12 -5.29 -2.26 -2.94
N ALA A 13 -4.63 -1.56 -3.84
CA ALA A 13 -4.96 -1.56 -5.25
C ALA A 13 -4.68 -2.90 -5.94
N SER A 14 -5.46 -3.23 -6.95
CA SER A 14 -5.05 -4.24 -7.93
C SER A 14 -4.02 -3.64 -8.88
N TRP A 15 -3.01 -4.43 -9.27
CA TRP A 15 -2.01 -3.98 -10.23
C TRP A 15 -2.67 -3.43 -11.51
N GLY A 16 -2.27 -2.22 -11.90
CA GLY A 16 -2.81 -1.54 -13.09
C GLY A 16 -4.13 -0.79 -12.87
N ASP A 17 -4.68 -0.77 -11.66
CA ASP A 17 -5.89 0.02 -11.34
C ASP A 17 -5.58 1.51 -11.26
N THR A 18 -5.60 2.19 -12.41
CA THR A 18 -5.35 3.63 -12.53
C THR A 18 -6.46 4.51 -11.94
N SER A 19 -7.56 3.95 -11.44
CA SER A 19 -8.55 4.69 -10.66
C SER A 19 -7.96 5.13 -9.31
N LYS A 20 -6.90 4.46 -8.85
CA LYS A 20 -6.14 4.82 -7.65
C LYS A 20 -5.01 5.78 -8.04
N PRO A 21 -4.97 7.01 -7.47
CA PRO A 21 -3.95 8.00 -7.82
C PRO A 21 -2.52 7.51 -7.66
N GLY A 22 -2.24 6.70 -6.63
CA GLY A 22 -0.93 6.11 -6.38
C GLY A 22 -0.48 5.17 -7.49
N MET A 23 -1.39 4.35 -8.04
CA MET A 23 -1.09 3.46 -9.17
C MET A 23 -0.82 4.26 -10.45
N ALA A 24 -1.63 5.28 -10.72
CA ALA A 24 -1.41 6.15 -11.86
C ALA A 24 -0.04 6.84 -11.78
N GLN A 25 0.35 7.32 -10.60
CA GLN A 25 1.66 7.94 -10.38
C GLN A 25 2.80 6.92 -10.52
N LEU A 26 2.65 5.72 -9.94
CA LEU A 26 3.63 4.64 -10.06
C LEU A 26 3.93 4.33 -11.52
N LEU A 27 2.90 4.13 -12.34
CA LEU A 27 3.07 3.81 -13.75
C LEU A 27 3.76 4.93 -14.54
N GLN A 28 3.46 6.20 -14.22
CA GLN A 28 4.16 7.34 -14.80
C GLN A 28 5.63 7.39 -14.39
N ASP A 29 5.92 7.13 -13.11
CA ASP A 29 7.29 7.12 -12.60
C ASP A 29 8.11 5.98 -13.24
N VAL A 30 7.53 4.80 -13.41
CA VAL A 30 8.18 3.69 -14.14
C VAL A 30 8.49 4.11 -15.57
N GLN A 31 7.52 4.64 -16.29
CA GLN A 31 7.74 5.08 -17.68
C GLN A 31 8.86 6.12 -17.79
N LYS A 32 8.95 7.00 -16.80
CA LYS A 32 9.93 8.10 -16.79
C LYS A 32 11.33 7.67 -16.37
N TYR A 33 11.44 6.85 -15.33
CA TYR A 33 12.71 6.57 -14.65
C TYR A 33 13.23 5.15 -14.88
N ALA A 34 12.37 4.23 -15.30
CA ALA A 34 12.71 2.81 -15.51
C ALA A 34 11.96 2.22 -16.72
N PRO A 35 12.04 2.85 -17.92
CA PRO A 35 11.22 2.48 -19.07
C PRO A 35 11.49 1.06 -19.58
N ASP A 36 12.66 0.48 -19.29
CA ASP A 36 13.03 -0.88 -19.70
C ASP A 36 12.56 -1.96 -18.70
N GLN A 37 11.93 -1.57 -17.59
CA GLN A 37 11.42 -2.51 -16.61
C GLN A 37 10.03 -2.99 -17.01
N GLN A 38 9.71 -4.23 -16.62
CA GLN A 38 8.35 -4.78 -16.70
C GLN A 38 7.82 -4.93 -15.28
N PRO A 39 7.21 -3.86 -14.73
CA PRO A 39 6.75 -3.86 -13.36
C PRO A 39 5.52 -4.74 -13.17
N ASP A 40 5.35 -5.23 -11.95
CA ASP A 40 4.23 -6.05 -11.51
C ASP A 40 3.80 -5.69 -10.08
N GLY A 41 2.93 -6.47 -9.47
CA GLY A 41 2.49 -6.25 -8.10
C GLY A 41 3.63 -6.28 -7.07
N PHE A 42 4.73 -6.98 -7.31
CA PHE A 42 5.90 -6.93 -6.42
C PHE A 42 6.68 -5.63 -6.56
N PHE A 43 6.71 -5.07 -7.76
CA PHE A 43 7.26 -3.73 -7.96
C PHE A 43 6.48 -2.69 -7.18
N GLU A 44 5.16 -2.84 -7.11
CA GLU A 44 4.30 -1.96 -6.30
C GLU A 44 4.67 -1.97 -4.82
N PHE A 45 4.97 -3.15 -4.24
CA PHE A 45 5.44 -3.23 -2.85
C PHE A 45 6.72 -2.43 -2.63
N GLY A 46 7.73 -2.60 -3.48
CA GLY A 46 8.96 -1.81 -3.40
C GLY A 46 8.72 -0.31 -3.54
N TYR A 47 7.79 0.08 -4.42
CA TYR A 47 7.42 1.48 -4.60
C TYR A 47 6.73 2.05 -3.34
N THR A 48 5.82 1.31 -2.71
CA THR A 48 5.16 1.74 -1.48
C THR A 48 6.15 1.87 -0.31
N GLU A 49 7.10 0.94 -0.18
CA GLU A 49 8.19 1.04 0.81
C GLU A 49 9.06 2.29 0.59
N ALA A 50 9.38 2.60 -0.66
CA ALA A 50 10.12 3.82 -1.00
C ALA A 50 9.33 5.09 -0.65
N LYS A 51 8.01 5.11 -0.87
CA LYS A 51 7.13 6.22 -0.48
C LYS A 51 7.08 6.41 1.04
N VAL A 52 6.99 5.33 1.81
CA VAL A 52 7.07 5.40 3.28
C VAL A 52 8.43 5.95 3.73
N THR A 53 9.51 5.44 3.14
CA THR A 53 10.87 5.92 3.42
C THR A 53 11.01 7.42 3.11
N GLN A 54 10.46 7.87 2.00
CA GLN A 54 10.40 9.30 1.64
C GLN A 54 9.67 10.12 2.71
N ALA A 55 8.52 9.61 3.21
CA ALA A 55 7.76 10.29 4.26
C ALA A 55 8.56 10.40 5.57
N ILE A 56 9.30 9.36 5.97
CA ILE A 56 10.17 9.36 7.14
C ILE A 56 11.27 10.42 7.00
N ILE A 57 11.96 10.42 5.86
CA ILE A 57 13.05 11.38 5.60
C ILE A 57 12.52 12.81 5.58
N ALA A 58 11.40 13.06 4.90
CA ALA A 58 10.76 14.36 4.85
C ALA A 58 10.38 14.88 6.25
N LYS A 59 9.87 13.98 7.10
CA LYS A 59 9.53 14.29 8.49
C LYS A 59 10.78 14.61 9.31
N ALA A 60 11.85 13.83 9.17
CA ALA A 60 13.13 14.08 9.85
C ALA A 60 13.76 15.43 9.41
N ILE A 61 13.69 15.76 8.12
CA ILE A 61 14.11 17.06 7.60
C ILE A 61 13.28 18.18 8.25
N SER A 62 11.96 18.02 8.34
CA SER A 62 11.09 19.03 8.97
C SER A 62 11.39 19.24 10.46
N ASN A 63 11.93 18.22 11.11
CA ASN A 63 12.35 18.25 12.50
C ASN A 63 13.79 18.78 12.67
N ASN A 64 14.52 19.07 11.56
CA ASN A 64 15.94 19.40 11.53
C ASN A 64 16.84 18.35 12.19
N ASP A 65 16.47 17.08 12.13
CA ASP A 65 17.24 15.99 12.71
C ASP A 65 17.30 14.79 11.76
N LEU A 66 18.42 14.66 11.05
CA LEU A 66 18.71 13.53 10.15
C LEU A 66 19.63 12.48 10.80
N SER A 67 19.85 12.58 12.11
CA SER A 67 20.53 11.52 12.84
C SER A 67 19.73 10.22 12.80
N ARG A 68 20.36 9.11 13.20
CA ARG A 68 19.65 7.82 13.33
C ARG A 68 18.45 7.92 14.27
N ASP A 69 18.62 8.60 15.40
CA ASP A 69 17.55 8.79 16.38
C ASP A 69 16.46 9.72 15.84
N GLY A 70 16.85 10.77 15.10
CA GLY A 70 15.90 11.66 14.43
C GLY A 70 15.05 10.95 13.37
N LEU A 71 15.64 10.07 12.58
CA LEU A 71 14.90 9.23 11.62
C LEU A 71 13.96 8.26 12.33
N PHE A 72 14.39 7.66 13.43
CA PHE A 72 13.56 6.76 14.22
C PHE A 72 12.38 7.49 14.87
N ASN A 73 12.62 8.66 15.47
CA ASN A 73 11.57 9.52 16.01
C ASN A 73 10.59 9.98 14.93
N ALA A 74 11.10 10.32 13.74
CA ALA A 74 10.26 10.67 12.61
C ALA A 74 9.34 9.51 12.22
N PHE A 75 9.89 8.30 12.08
CA PHE A 75 9.12 7.09 11.80
C PHE A 75 8.00 6.87 12.84
N GLU A 76 8.30 6.90 14.13
CA GLU A 76 7.31 6.70 15.20
C GLU A 76 6.21 7.78 15.22
N SER A 77 6.52 8.97 14.72
CA SER A 77 5.55 10.09 14.68
C SER A 77 4.62 10.07 13.48
N LEU A 78 4.88 9.23 12.46
CA LEU A 78 4.06 9.18 11.26
C LEU A 78 2.67 8.60 11.54
N LYS A 79 1.65 9.33 11.15
CA LYS A 79 0.25 8.91 11.20
C LYS A 79 -0.39 9.19 9.85
N ASN A 80 -1.28 8.31 9.45
CA ASN A 80 -2.09 8.45 8.25
C ASN A 80 -1.25 8.69 6.98
N VAL A 81 -0.19 7.89 6.81
CA VAL A 81 0.64 7.99 5.60
C VAL A 81 -0.18 7.56 4.40
N ASP A 82 -0.56 8.54 3.58
CA ASP A 82 -1.35 8.31 2.38
C ASP A 82 -0.44 7.85 1.23
N LEU A 83 -0.75 6.69 0.68
CA LEU A 83 -0.07 6.08 -0.46
C LEU A 83 -0.88 6.18 -1.77
N GLY A 84 -1.88 7.08 -1.80
CA GLY A 84 -2.72 7.28 -2.97
C GLY A 84 -3.59 6.07 -3.31
N GLY A 85 -3.94 5.26 -2.32
CA GLY A 85 -4.76 4.06 -2.47
C GLY A 85 -4.01 2.81 -2.96
N LEU A 86 -2.66 2.85 -3.07
CA LEU A 86 -1.86 1.63 -3.28
C LEU A 86 -2.02 0.66 -2.12
N LEU A 87 -2.00 1.17 -0.91
CA LEU A 87 -2.37 0.49 0.32
C LEU A 87 -3.30 1.38 1.14
N PRO A 88 -4.06 0.82 2.09
CA PRO A 88 -4.73 1.62 3.10
C PRO A 88 -3.72 2.52 3.84
N PRO A 89 -4.14 3.69 4.35
CA PRO A 89 -3.25 4.60 5.05
C PRO A 89 -2.53 3.93 6.22
N LEU A 90 -1.21 4.13 6.29
CA LEU A 90 -0.37 3.50 7.30
C LEU A 90 -0.20 4.40 8.52
N ASN A 91 -0.22 3.78 9.71
CA ASN A 91 0.05 4.41 10.98
C ASN A 91 1.25 3.76 11.65
N TYR A 92 2.09 4.61 12.22
CA TYR A 92 3.25 4.20 12.99
C TYR A 92 3.18 4.78 14.39
N GLY A 93 3.96 4.25 15.31
CA GLY A 93 3.98 4.69 16.69
C GLY A 93 5.15 4.10 17.47
N SER A 94 5.30 4.49 18.72
CA SER A 94 6.38 4.04 19.60
C SER A 94 6.12 2.66 20.20
N SER A 95 4.86 2.24 20.30
CA SER A 95 4.49 0.92 20.81
C SER A 95 4.16 -0.08 19.67
N PRO A 96 4.31 -1.39 19.92
CA PRO A 96 3.90 -2.41 18.96
C PRO A 96 2.43 -2.29 18.52
N ASP A 97 1.54 -1.96 19.45
CA ASP A 97 0.10 -1.84 19.18
C ASP A 97 -0.24 -0.68 18.22
N GLU A 98 0.63 0.32 18.12
CA GLU A 98 0.47 1.45 17.21
C GLU A 98 1.03 1.17 15.79
N ARG A 99 1.74 0.06 15.60
CA ARG A 99 2.38 -0.35 14.33
C ARG A 99 1.64 -1.49 13.65
N VAL A 100 0.38 -1.67 14.01
CA VAL A 100 -0.44 -2.74 13.43
C VAL A 100 -0.75 -2.42 11.97
N PRO A 101 -0.52 -3.37 11.03
CA PRO A 101 -0.91 -3.21 9.64
C PRO A 101 -2.41 -2.96 9.51
N SER A 102 -2.81 -2.33 8.41
CA SER A 102 -4.24 -2.21 8.09
C SER A 102 -4.89 -3.60 8.09
N ARG A 103 -6.10 -3.66 8.57
CA ARG A 103 -6.95 -4.87 8.58
C ARG A 103 -7.97 -4.86 7.45
N ASP A 104 -7.93 -3.81 6.62
CA ASP A 104 -8.81 -3.68 5.48
C ASP A 104 -8.36 -4.61 4.36
N ASN A 105 -9.32 -5.26 3.74
CA ASN A 105 -9.10 -6.17 2.63
C ASN A 105 -10.19 -5.96 1.59
N THR A 106 -9.91 -6.39 0.36
CA THR A 106 -10.89 -6.45 -0.73
C THR A 106 -10.90 -7.86 -1.30
N VAL A 107 -12.07 -8.38 -1.59
CA VAL A 107 -12.24 -9.67 -2.29
C VAL A 107 -12.43 -9.40 -3.76
N TYR A 108 -11.62 -10.04 -4.58
CA TYR A 108 -11.70 -9.97 -6.03
C TYR A 108 -12.06 -11.33 -6.63
N ALA A 109 -12.87 -11.34 -7.68
CA ALA A 109 -12.98 -12.46 -8.60
C ALA A 109 -11.96 -12.30 -9.73
N ILE A 110 -11.36 -13.39 -10.20
CA ILE A 110 -10.55 -13.37 -11.41
C ILE A 110 -11.48 -13.11 -12.60
N ASP A 111 -11.19 -12.08 -13.37
CA ASP A 111 -11.96 -11.66 -14.54
C ASP A 111 -11.01 -11.16 -15.64
N PRO A 112 -10.61 -12.05 -16.58
CA PRO A 112 -9.69 -11.68 -17.65
C PRO A 112 -10.23 -10.63 -18.62
N THR A 113 -11.49 -10.25 -18.52
CA THR A 113 -12.08 -9.18 -19.35
C THR A 113 -11.78 -7.78 -18.80
N GLN A 114 -11.36 -7.70 -17.55
CA GLN A 114 -10.98 -6.45 -16.92
C GLN A 114 -9.50 -6.11 -17.21
N PRO A 115 -9.16 -4.82 -17.35
CA PRO A 115 -7.76 -4.41 -17.52
C PRO A 115 -6.83 -4.90 -16.41
N THR A 116 -7.34 -4.97 -15.18
CA THR A 116 -6.62 -5.48 -13.99
C THR A 116 -6.65 -7.00 -13.86
N SER A 117 -7.35 -7.71 -14.78
CA SER A 117 -7.62 -9.15 -14.71
C SER A 117 -8.41 -9.60 -13.47
N VAL A 118 -8.94 -8.67 -12.70
CA VAL A 118 -9.78 -8.94 -11.54
C VAL A 118 -10.96 -7.97 -11.47
N ARG A 119 -12.01 -8.39 -10.80
CA ARG A 119 -13.22 -7.59 -10.53
C ARG A 119 -13.47 -7.56 -9.03
N ASP A 120 -13.60 -6.38 -8.48
CA ASP A 120 -13.95 -6.17 -7.08
C ASP A 120 -15.35 -6.75 -6.78
N LEU A 121 -15.46 -7.51 -5.69
CA LEU A 121 -16.71 -8.12 -5.22
C LEU A 121 -17.24 -7.50 -3.94
N SER A 122 -16.40 -6.90 -3.11
CA SER A 122 -16.77 -6.51 -1.74
C SER A 122 -16.57 -5.03 -1.44
N GLY A 123 -15.76 -4.32 -2.24
CA GLY A 123 -15.14 -3.08 -1.77
C GLY A 123 -14.18 -3.36 -0.60
N ASP A 124 -13.61 -2.30 -0.04
CA ASP A 124 -12.74 -2.39 1.13
C ASP A 124 -13.57 -2.72 2.38
N PHE A 125 -13.15 -3.70 3.16
CA PHE A 125 -13.80 -4.07 4.41
C PHE A 125 -12.81 -4.61 5.44
N THR A 126 -13.15 -4.44 6.73
CA THR A 126 -12.48 -5.10 7.84
C THR A 126 -13.39 -6.17 8.42
N GLY A 127 -12.97 -7.43 8.37
CA GLY A 127 -13.73 -8.54 8.93
C GLY A 127 -13.87 -8.44 10.46
N SER A 128 -15.01 -8.91 11.03
CA SER A 128 -15.29 -8.84 12.46
C SER A 128 -14.23 -9.54 13.33
N ALA A 129 -13.70 -10.67 12.87
CA ALA A 129 -12.62 -11.39 13.54
C ALA A 129 -11.32 -10.54 13.58
N ALA A 130 -11.00 -9.83 12.50
CA ALA A 130 -9.85 -8.95 12.46
C ALA A 130 -10.05 -7.73 13.38
N GLN A 131 -11.26 -7.18 13.47
CA GLN A 131 -11.57 -6.09 14.40
C GLN A 131 -11.43 -6.52 15.86
N ALA A 132 -11.82 -7.74 16.20
CA ALA A 132 -11.75 -8.28 17.56
C ALA A 132 -10.33 -8.72 17.97
N SER A 133 -9.41 -8.91 17.02
CA SER A 133 -8.04 -9.34 17.29
C SER A 133 -7.26 -8.24 18.03
N LYS A 134 -6.58 -8.64 19.09
CA LYS A 134 -5.58 -7.82 19.81
C LYS A 134 -4.22 -8.45 19.57
N PHE A 135 -3.21 -7.62 19.35
CA PHE A 135 -1.82 -8.04 19.22
C PHE A 135 -1.10 -7.88 20.55
#